data_0cdae9846fc18bb86e40b230ce2e8b3b
#
_entry.id   0cdae9846fc18bb86e40b230ce2e8b3b
#
_cell.length_a   1.000
_cell.length_b   1.000
_cell.length_c   1.000
_cell.angle_alpha   90.00
_cell.angle_beta   90.00
_cell.angle_gamma   90.00
#
_symmetry.space_group_name_H-M   'P 1'
#
loop_
_entity.id
_entity.type
_entity.pdbx_description
1 polymer ?
#
loop_
_entity_poly.entity_id
_entity_poly.type
_entity_poly.pdbx_seq_one_letter_code
_entity_poly.pdbx_strand_id
1 'polypeptide(L)'
;MLPEIGCTAAANYLWRKIVAGDTLNSLLPIFPLELVLLPGVPLPLHIFEPRYKEMIAECLEQKKPFGIVRASSHGVADVGCTAEIMSVTKRYDDGRMDILARGVERFEVIEVNQDRSFLQAEIAVMEDEPEKPPTSMVTQAVRLHAEIAKLAGENPSGPDESAGNLSFLLAGSLPLDLDFKQSLLATLSEVRRLEAVVGYLEAVLPGLRRAAKARWN
;
A
#
# COMPACT_ATOMS: atom_id res chain seq x y z
N MET A 1 4.99 29.62 -4.64
CA MET A 1 3.60 29.14 -4.83
C MET A 1 3.66 28.10 -5.91
N LEU A 2 3.82 26.82 -5.53
CA LEU A 2 3.89 25.71 -6.46
C LEU A 2 2.44 25.23 -6.73
N PRO A 3 2.06 24.93 -7.98
CA PRO A 3 0.72 24.43 -8.26
C PRO A 3 0.51 23.04 -7.66
N GLU A 4 -0.57 22.88 -6.92
CA GLU A 4 -1.08 21.58 -6.50
C GLU A 4 -1.38 20.75 -7.77
N ILE A 5 -0.64 19.66 -7.97
CA ILE A 5 -0.93 18.69 -9.00
C ILE A 5 -2.09 17.84 -8.47
N GLY A 6 -3.30 18.35 -8.65
CA GLY A 6 -4.52 17.60 -8.36
C GLY A 6 -4.58 16.36 -9.27
N CYS A 7 -4.45 15.19 -8.68
CA CYS A 7 -4.73 13.93 -9.35
C CYS A 7 -6.25 13.86 -9.58
N THR A 8 -6.69 14.14 -10.80
CA THR A 8 -8.12 14.16 -11.14
C THR A 8 -8.64 12.73 -11.33
N ALA A 9 -9.86 12.47 -10.90
CA ALA A 9 -10.59 11.20 -11.12
C ALA A 9 -10.56 10.72 -12.61
N ALA A 10 -10.33 11.63 -13.56
CA ALA A 10 -10.16 11.35 -14.96
C ALA A 10 -8.86 10.58 -15.29
N ALA A 11 -7.76 10.82 -14.57
CA ALA A 11 -6.51 10.08 -14.76
C ALA A 11 -6.66 8.63 -14.30
N ASN A 12 -7.35 8.40 -13.17
CA ASN A 12 -7.65 7.06 -12.66
C ASN A 12 -8.61 6.29 -13.59
N TYR A 13 -9.57 6.98 -14.23
CA TYR A 13 -10.49 6.34 -15.17
C TYR A 13 -9.78 5.91 -16.47
N LEU A 14 -8.88 6.75 -16.98
CA LEU A 14 -8.07 6.41 -18.18
C LEU A 14 -7.11 5.25 -17.89
N TRP A 15 -6.52 5.21 -16.71
CA TRP A 15 -5.64 4.13 -16.28
C TRP A 15 -6.38 2.79 -16.15
N ARG A 16 -7.57 2.78 -15.53
CA ARG A 16 -8.42 1.59 -15.46
C ARG A 16 -8.76 1.01 -16.84
N LYS A 17 -8.96 1.85 -17.86
CA LYS A 17 -9.16 1.39 -19.24
C LYS A 17 -7.89 0.77 -19.86
N ILE A 18 -6.72 1.27 -19.51
CA ILE A 18 -5.43 0.75 -20.02
C ILE A 18 -5.17 -0.64 -19.45
N VAL A 19 -5.45 -0.86 -18.17
CA VAL A 19 -5.28 -2.16 -17.49
C VAL A 19 -6.39 -3.16 -17.85
N ALA A 20 -7.58 -2.68 -18.20
CA ALA A 20 -8.74 -3.51 -18.58
C ALA A 20 -8.74 -4.02 -20.04
N GLY A 21 -7.61 -3.96 -20.77
CA GLY A 21 -7.47 -4.64 -22.06
C GLY A 21 -7.86 -3.83 -23.29
N ASP A 22 -8.00 -2.50 -23.21
CA ASP A 22 -8.41 -1.67 -24.35
C ASP A 22 -7.26 -0.98 -25.11
N THR A 23 -5.99 -1.21 -24.71
CA THR A 23 -4.82 -0.78 -25.51
C THR A 23 -3.63 -1.71 -25.29
N LEU A 24 -3.20 -2.30 -26.38
CA LEU A 24 -1.92 -3.00 -26.62
C LEU A 24 -0.88 -2.86 -25.51
N ASN A 25 -0.74 -3.93 -24.69
CA ASN A 25 0.53 -4.37 -24.06
C ASN A 25 1.31 -3.34 -23.21
N SER A 26 0.67 -2.55 -22.34
CA SER A 26 1.45 -1.75 -21.40
C SER A 26 1.69 -2.51 -20.10
N LEU A 27 2.83 -3.20 -20.01
CA LEU A 27 3.28 -3.86 -18.79
C LEU A 27 3.46 -2.82 -17.67
N LEU A 28 2.99 -3.16 -16.46
CA LEU A 28 3.19 -2.32 -15.28
C LEU A 28 4.66 -2.41 -14.83
N PRO A 29 5.40 -1.29 -14.66
CA PRO A 29 6.70 -1.32 -14.01
C PRO A 29 6.60 -1.85 -12.59
N ILE A 30 7.46 -2.79 -12.19
CA ILE A 30 7.41 -3.44 -10.89
C ILE A 30 8.63 -3.08 -10.04
N PHE A 31 8.37 -2.66 -8.81
CA PHE A 31 9.35 -2.39 -7.78
C PHE A 31 9.27 -3.45 -6.69
N PRO A 32 10.10 -4.49 -6.71
CA PRO A 32 10.13 -5.49 -5.65
C PRO A 32 10.83 -4.91 -4.40
N LEU A 33 10.16 -4.98 -3.26
CA LEU A 33 10.65 -4.47 -1.98
C LEU A 33 10.35 -5.47 -0.85
N GLU A 34 11.17 -5.49 0.20
CA GLU A 34 10.91 -6.28 1.41
C GLU A 34 9.85 -5.62 2.31
N LEU A 35 8.75 -5.19 1.71
CA LEU A 35 7.61 -4.60 2.40
C LEU A 35 6.30 -4.93 1.68
N VAL A 36 5.19 -4.68 2.32
CA VAL A 36 3.84 -4.77 1.74
C VAL A 36 3.22 -3.38 1.73
N LEU A 37 2.94 -2.86 0.54
CA LEU A 37 2.17 -1.63 0.36
C LEU A 37 0.68 -1.98 0.36
N LEU A 38 -0.09 -1.24 1.16
CA LEU A 38 -1.54 -1.40 1.24
C LEU A 38 -2.25 -0.19 0.59
N PRO A 39 -3.44 -0.36 -0.01
CA PRO A 39 -4.23 0.74 -0.56
C PRO A 39 -4.48 1.87 0.45
N GLY A 40 -4.32 3.12 0.01
CA GLY A 40 -4.47 4.32 0.81
C GLY A 40 -3.26 4.68 1.68
N VAL A 41 -2.29 3.79 1.85
CA VAL A 41 -1.15 3.97 2.75
C VAL A 41 -0.03 4.75 2.04
N PRO A 42 0.50 5.84 2.65
CA PRO A 42 1.64 6.56 2.11
C PRO A 42 2.94 5.76 2.29
N LEU A 43 3.84 5.89 1.30
CA LEU A 43 5.14 5.24 1.30
C LEU A 43 6.23 6.22 0.84
N PRO A 44 7.10 6.68 1.75
CA PRO A 44 8.30 7.41 1.37
C PRO A 44 9.35 6.45 0.81
N LEU A 45 9.96 6.80 -0.33
CA LEU A 45 10.98 6.01 -1.00
C LEU A 45 12.20 6.86 -1.32
N HIS A 46 13.39 6.31 -1.07
CA HIS A 46 14.67 6.85 -1.54
C HIS A 46 15.13 6.08 -2.78
N ILE A 47 15.12 6.75 -3.93
CA ILE A 47 15.44 6.14 -5.23
C ILE A 47 16.90 6.42 -5.56
N PHE A 48 17.74 5.38 -5.50
CA PHE A 48 19.19 5.52 -5.71
C PHE A 48 19.76 4.57 -6.78
N GLU A 49 19.17 3.38 -6.96
CA GLU A 49 19.62 2.43 -7.97
C GLU A 49 19.34 2.93 -9.39
N PRO A 50 20.28 2.80 -10.36
CA PRO A 50 20.11 3.28 -11.72
C PRO A 50 18.82 2.79 -12.39
N ARG A 51 18.50 1.50 -12.25
CA ARG A 51 17.29 0.90 -12.83
C ARG A 51 15.99 1.52 -12.28
N TYR A 52 15.94 1.87 -11.00
CA TYR A 52 14.75 2.49 -10.42
C TYR A 52 14.71 4.01 -10.65
N LYS A 53 15.86 4.68 -10.86
CA LYS A 53 15.87 6.06 -11.35
C LYS A 53 15.22 6.15 -12.73
N GLU A 54 15.56 5.22 -13.65
CA GLU A 54 14.97 5.10 -14.98
C GLU A 54 13.45 4.87 -14.87
N MET A 55 13.04 3.85 -14.12
CA MET A 55 11.63 3.50 -13.91
C MET A 55 10.80 4.68 -13.38
N ILE A 56 11.26 5.31 -12.30
CA ILE A 56 10.53 6.42 -11.67
C ILE A 56 10.51 7.67 -12.55
N ALA A 57 11.58 7.95 -13.31
CA ALA A 57 11.60 9.05 -14.28
C ALA A 57 10.52 8.86 -15.35
N GLU A 58 10.38 7.65 -15.91
CA GLU A 58 9.32 7.32 -16.87
C GLU A 58 7.92 7.44 -16.26
N CYS A 59 7.74 6.93 -15.02
CA CYS A 59 6.46 7.04 -14.32
C CYS A 59 6.04 8.50 -14.10
N LEU A 60 7.00 9.37 -13.75
CA LEU A 60 6.76 10.81 -13.57
C LEU A 60 6.42 11.51 -14.90
N GLU A 61 7.17 11.21 -15.98
CA GLU A 61 6.96 11.81 -17.31
C GLU A 61 5.60 11.40 -17.88
N GLN A 62 5.28 10.11 -17.79
CA GLN A 62 4.05 9.56 -18.35
C GLN A 62 2.85 9.67 -17.42
N LYS A 63 3.03 10.14 -16.18
CA LYS A 63 2.00 10.18 -15.12
C LYS A 63 1.34 8.81 -14.91
N LYS A 64 2.14 7.77 -14.92
CA LYS A 64 1.70 6.38 -14.72
C LYS A 64 2.09 5.86 -13.34
N PRO A 65 1.29 4.98 -12.74
CA PRO A 65 1.66 4.28 -11.53
C PRO A 65 2.76 3.24 -11.81
N PHE A 66 3.34 2.71 -10.73
CA PHE A 66 4.17 1.51 -10.73
C PHE A 66 3.61 0.52 -9.73
N GLY A 67 3.95 -0.76 -9.84
CA GLY A 67 3.54 -1.80 -8.92
C GLY A 67 4.59 -2.03 -7.84
N ILE A 68 4.16 -2.21 -6.61
CA ILE A 68 5.00 -2.72 -5.53
C ILE A 68 4.56 -4.14 -5.22
N VAL A 69 5.51 -5.05 -5.22
CA VAL A 69 5.35 -6.45 -4.83
C VAL A 69 6.32 -6.78 -3.72
N ARG A 70 5.88 -7.59 -2.76
CA ARG A 70 6.77 -8.06 -1.70
C ARG A 70 7.82 -9.00 -2.28
N ALA A 71 9.08 -8.67 -2.08
CA ALA A 71 10.22 -9.55 -2.38
C ALA A 71 10.60 -10.37 -1.15
N SER A 72 11.02 -11.61 -1.37
CA SER A 72 11.56 -12.52 -0.37
C SER A 72 12.67 -13.36 -0.96
N SER A 73 13.32 -14.19 -0.14
CA SER A 73 14.29 -15.19 -0.61
C SER A 73 13.70 -16.24 -1.56
N HIS A 74 12.37 -16.37 -1.62
CA HIS A 74 11.65 -17.32 -2.45
C HIS A 74 11.11 -16.71 -3.76
N GLY A 75 11.36 -15.41 -4.00
CA GLY A 75 10.87 -14.67 -5.16
C GLY A 75 9.98 -13.48 -4.77
N VAL A 76 9.13 -13.07 -5.69
CA VAL A 76 8.14 -12.02 -5.49
C VAL A 76 6.76 -12.61 -5.19
N ALA A 77 5.97 -11.90 -4.41
CA ALA A 77 4.60 -12.30 -4.12
C ALA A 77 3.70 -12.13 -5.35
N ASP A 78 2.69 -13.01 -5.48
CA ASP A 78 1.73 -12.98 -6.60
C ASP A 78 0.77 -11.78 -6.53
N VAL A 79 0.56 -11.21 -5.33
CA VAL A 79 -0.33 -10.06 -5.12
C VAL A 79 0.49 -8.85 -4.68
N GLY A 80 0.26 -7.73 -5.39
CA GLY A 80 0.89 -6.44 -5.15
C GLY A 80 -0.11 -5.30 -5.01
N CYS A 81 0.43 -4.09 -4.88
CA CYS A 81 -0.33 -2.85 -4.85
C CYS A 81 0.29 -1.84 -5.81
N THR A 82 -0.52 -1.20 -6.65
CA THR A 82 -0.09 -0.08 -7.48
C THR A 82 0.20 1.12 -6.60
N ALA A 83 1.19 1.91 -6.98
CA ALA A 83 1.62 3.11 -6.27
C ALA A 83 1.59 4.32 -7.20
N GLU A 84 0.94 5.39 -6.77
CA GLU A 84 1.00 6.71 -7.40
C GLU A 84 2.07 7.57 -6.73
N ILE A 85 2.84 8.31 -7.52
CA ILE A 85 3.81 9.29 -7.01
C ILE A 85 3.06 10.56 -6.66
N MET A 86 2.91 10.82 -5.37
CA MET A 86 2.23 12.02 -4.85
C MET A 86 3.10 13.28 -5.02
N SER A 87 4.40 13.14 -4.74
CA SER A 87 5.35 14.23 -4.86
C SER A 87 6.80 13.74 -4.92
N VAL A 88 7.67 14.53 -5.52
CA VAL A 88 9.12 14.40 -5.38
C VAL A 88 9.53 15.37 -4.28
N THR A 89 9.90 14.84 -3.11
CA THR A 89 10.23 15.64 -1.92
C THR A 89 11.64 16.19 -1.96
N LYS A 90 12.56 15.48 -2.66
CA LYS A 90 13.93 15.94 -2.87
C LYS A 90 14.53 15.37 -4.15
N ARG A 91 15.34 16.18 -4.84
CA ARG A 91 16.20 15.76 -5.96
C ARG A 91 17.66 16.02 -5.59
N TYR A 92 18.54 15.11 -5.98
CA TYR A 92 19.96 15.18 -5.74
C TYR A 92 20.70 15.35 -7.08
N ASP A 93 21.88 16.01 -7.08
CA ASP A 93 22.66 16.30 -8.29
C ASP A 93 23.11 15.04 -9.03
N ASP A 94 23.25 13.90 -8.32
CA ASP A 94 23.61 12.59 -8.89
C ASP A 94 22.41 11.80 -9.45
N GLY A 95 21.25 12.44 -9.53
CA GLY A 95 20.00 11.86 -10.03
C GLY A 95 19.25 10.98 -9.05
N ARG A 96 19.70 10.83 -7.79
CA ARG A 96 18.89 10.25 -6.72
C ARG A 96 17.68 11.14 -6.44
N MET A 97 16.63 10.56 -5.91
CA MET A 97 15.45 11.33 -5.51
C MET A 97 14.72 10.69 -4.32
N ASP A 98 14.12 11.52 -3.49
CA ASP A 98 13.15 11.11 -2.48
C ASP A 98 11.76 11.40 -3.01
N ILE A 99 10.89 10.40 -2.99
CA ILE A 99 9.51 10.51 -3.42
C ILE A 99 8.57 10.11 -2.30
N LEU A 100 7.38 10.69 -2.30
CA LEU A 100 6.25 10.19 -1.53
C LEU A 100 5.28 9.53 -2.51
N ALA A 101 5.10 8.22 -2.36
CA ALA A 101 4.10 7.45 -3.08
C ALA A 101 2.92 7.10 -2.17
N ARG A 102 1.82 6.63 -2.75
CA ARG A 102 0.64 6.13 -2.03
C ARG A 102 0.10 4.90 -2.75
N GLY A 103 -0.26 3.86 -2.00
CA GLY A 103 -0.95 2.69 -2.53
C GLY A 103 -2.34 3.04 -3.08
N VAL A 104 -2.72 2.43 -4.21
CA VAL A 104 -3.99 2.74 -4.88
C VAL A 104 -4.85 1.49 -5.03
N GLU A 105 -4.46 0.57 -5.91
CA GLU A 105 -5.24 -0.61 -6.26
C GLU A 105 -4.41 -1.87 -6.07
N ARG A 106 -5.07 -2.95 -5.69
CA ARG A 106 -4.45 -4.27 -5.60
C ARG A 106 -4.44 -4.93 -6.97
N PHE A 107 -3.43 -5.73 -7.21
CA PHE A 107 -3.33 -6.50 -8.44
C PHE A 107 -2.73 -7.89 -8.18
N GLU A 108 -3.08 -8.82 -9.04
CA GLU A 108 -2.42 -10.12 -9.17
C GLU A 108 -1.43 -10.06 -10.34
N VAL A 109 -0.24 -10.61 -10.14
CA VAL A 109 0.80 -10.74 -11.16
C VAL A 109 0.46 -11.93 -12.05
N ILE A 110 0.24 -11.69 -13.34
CA ILE A 110 -0.05 -12.75 -14.31
C ILE A 110 1.25 -13.29 -14.92
N GLU A 111 2.09 -12.38 -15.43
CA GLU A 111 3.37 -12.75 -16.04
C GLU A 111 4.40 -11.65 -15.78
N VAL A 112 5.63 -12.07 -15.44
CA VAL A 112 6.75 -11.16 -15.20
C VAL A 112 7.63 -11.09 -16.44
N ASN A 113 7.90 -9.86 -16.91
CA ASN A 113 8.83 -9.57 -18.00
C ASN A 113 10.13 -8.95 -17.45
N GLN A 114 11.28 -9.41 -17.97
CA GLN A 114 12.63 -9.01 -17.55
C GLN A 114 13.44 -8.41 -18.71
N ASP A 115 12.81 -7.94 -19.78
CA ASP A 115 13.49 -7.44 -20.97
C ASP A 115 14.15 -6.06 -20.74
N ARG A 116 13.81 -5.40 -19.64
CA ARG A 116 14.34 -4.08 -19.27
C ARG A 116 15.28 -4.13 -18.05
N SER A 117 15.89 -2.99 -17.74
CA SER A 117 16.72 -2.82 -16.54
C SER A 117 15.97 -3.04 -15.23
N PHE A 118 14.64 -2.87 -15.24
CA PHE A 118 13.70 -3.11 -14.14
C PHE A 118 12.62 -4.10 -14.55
N LEU A 119 12.00 -4.76 -13.57
CA LEU A 119 10.92 -5.70 -13.82
C LEU A 119 9.67 -4.98 -14.33
N GLN A 120 8.96 -5.66 -15.21
CA GLN A 120 7.61 -5.29 -15.65
C GLN A 120 6.70 -6.51 -15.51
N ALA A 121 5.40 -6.30 -15.38
CA ALA A 121 4.45 -7.41 -15.31
C ALA A 121 3.16 -7.09 -16.04
N GLU A 122 2.57 -8.14 -16.62
CA GLU A 122 1.15 -8.19 -16.91
C GLU A 122 0.40 -8.44 -15.61
N ILE A 123 -0.66 -7.69 -15.35
CA ILE A 123 -1.39 -7.73 -14.09
C ILE A 123 -2.90 -7.80 -14.30
N ALA A 124 -3.60 -8.40 -13.33
CA ALA A 124 -5.04 -8.32 -13.19
C ALA A 124 -5.40 -7.46 -11.97
N VAL A 125 -6.21 -6.41 -12.14
CA VAL A 125 -6.71 -5.61 -11.02
C VAL A 125 -7.69 -6.44 -10.20
N MET A 126 -7.54 -6.39 -8.87
CA MET A 126 -8.39 -7.11 -7.92
C MET A 126 -9.46 -6.17 -7.37
N GLU A 127 -10.71 -6.51 -7.58
CA GLU A 127 -11.85 -5.78 -7.03
C GLU A 127 -12.31 -6.39 -5.70
N ASP A 128 -12.77 -5.53 -4.78
CA ASP A 128 -13.35 -5.98 -3.52
C ASP A 128 -14.76 -6.56 -3.70
N GLU A 129 -15.10 -7.51 -2.84
CA GLU A 129 -16.49 -7.97 -2.69
C GLU A 129 -17.37 -6.78 -2.23
N PRO A 130 -18.61 -6.67 -2.73
CA PRO A 130 -19.47 -5.51 -2.46
C PRO A 130 -20.03 -5.47 -1.04
N GLU A 131 -19.70 -6.45 -0.20
CA GLU A 131 -20.17 -6.56 1.18
C GLU A 131 -19.56 -5.47 2.07
N LYS A 132 -20.39 -4.84 2.91
CA LYS A 132 -19.96 -3.82 3.86
C LYS A 132 -19.88 -4.41 5.28
N PRO A 133 -18.82 -4.06 6.04
CA PRO A 133 -18.69 -4.52 7.41
C PRO A 133 -19.80 -3.92 8.31
N PRO A 134 -20.28 -4.69 9.31
CA PRO A 134 -21.19 -4.16 10.31
C PRO A 134 -20.57 -3.01 11.11
N THR A 135 -21.36 -1.99 11.44
CA THR A 135 -20.90 -0.82 12.21
C THR A 135 -20.24 -1.20 13.54
N SER A 136 -20.74 -2.25 14.20
CA SER A 136 -20.15 -2.76 15.45
C SER A 136 -18.70 -3.23 15.26
N MET A 137 -18.41 -3.90 14.14
CA MET A 137 -17.05 -4.36 13.80
C MET A 137 -16.12 -3.18 13.48
N VAL A 138 -16.60 -2.20 12.71
CA VAL A 138 -15.87 -0.97 12.42
C VAL A 138 -15.48 -0.26 13.72
N THR A 139 -16.46 -0.02 14.61
CA THR A 139 -16.22 0.63 15.91
C THR A 139 -15.23 -0.17 16.78
N GLN A 140 -15.33 -1.49 16.80
CA GLN A 140 -14.39 -2.35 17.54
C GLN A 140 -12.97 -2.23 16.99
N ALA A 141 -12.79 -2.31 15.67
CA ALA A 141 -11.48 -2.21 15.01
C ALA A 141 -10.81 -0.87 15.29
N VAL A 142 -11.54 0.24 15.12
CA VAL A 142 -11.04 1.60 15.38
C VAL A 142 -10.66 1.79 16.85
N ARG A 143 -11.48 1.29 17.79
CA ARG A 143 -11.19 1.37 19.23
C ARG A 143 -9.92 0.61 19.60
N LEU A 144 -9.74 -0.62 19.11
CA LEU A 144 -8.55 -1.43 19.37
C LEU A 144 -7.30 -0.78 18.80
N HIS A 145 -7.39 -0.28 17.56
CA HIS A 145 -6.32 0.45 16.90
C HIS A 145 -5.90 1.68 17.72
N ALA A 146 -6.85 2.53 18.14
CA ALA A 146 -6.57 3.72 18.93
C ALA A 146 -5.91 3.39 20.27
N GLU A 147 -6.31 2.29 20.92
CA GLU A 147 -5.69 1.83 22.15
C GLU A 147 -4.23 1.41 21.93
N ILE A 148 -3.95 0.67 20.86
CA ILE A 148 -2.58 0.21 20.55
C ILE A 148 -1.70 1.41 20.20
N ALA A 149 -2.16 2.34 19.35
CA ALA A 149 -1.42 3.54 19.01
C ALA A 149 -1.08 4.37 20.25
N LYS A 150 -2.04 4.54 21.18
CA LYS A 150 -1.81 5.21 22.45
C LYS A 150 -0.76 4.51 23.31
N LEU A 151 -0.77 3.17 23.37
CA LEU A 151 0.25 2.39 24.12
C LEU A 151 1.63 2.49 23.46
N ALA A 152 1.70 2.69 22.14
CA ALA A 152 2.93 2.96 21.38
C ALA A 152 3.45 4.40 21.58
N GLY A 153 2.67 5.29 22.19
CA GLY A 153 3.02 6.71 22.38
C GLY A 153 2.68 7.59 21.17
N GLU A 154 1.90 7.08 20.25
CA GLU A 154 1.38 7.84 19.11
C GLU A 154 0.06 8.51 19.44
N ASN A 155 -0.19 9.68 18.82
CA ASN A 155 -1.49 10.33 18.90
C ASN A 155 -2.30 9.94 17.67
N PRO A 156 -3.25 8.99 17.78
CA PRO A 156 -3.97 8.51 16.61
C PRO A 156 -4.95 9.60 16.14
N SER A 157 -4.63 10.26 15.03
CA SER A 157 -5.69 10.76 14.16
C SER A 157 -6.33 9.52 13.53
N GLY A 158 -7.52 9.15 13.99
CA GLY A 158 -8.21 7.96 13.51
C GLY A 158 -8.38 8.01 11.99
N PRO A 159 -8.29 6.87 11.29
CA PRO A 159 -8.60 6.81 9.87
C PRO A 159 -10.07 7.16 9.66
N ASP A 160 -10.41 7.61 8.46
CA ASP A 160 -11.79 7.84 8.06
C ASP A 160 -12.57 6.52 8.10
N GLU A 161 -13.49 6.40 9.05
CA GLU A 161 -14.32 5.20 9.25
C GLU A 161 -15.23 4.89 8.04
N SER A 162 -15.49 5.89 7.20
CA SER A 162 -16.28 5.76 5.98
C SER A 162 -15.47 5.24 4.79
N ALA A 163 -14.14 5.15 4.91
CA ALA A 163 -13.28 4.68 3.86
C ALA A 163 -13.54 3.19 3.56
N GLY A 164 -13.80 2.86 2.31
CA GLY A 164 -14.06 1.48 1.86
C GLY A 164 -12.86 0.52 2.01
N ASN A 165 -11.72 1.03 2.47
CA ASN A 165 -10.47 0.31 2.69
C ASN A 165 -9.94 0.49 4.13
N LEU A 166 -10.84 0.61 5.11
CA LEU A 166 -10.50 0.86 6.51
C LEU A 166 -9.51 -0.16 7.07
N SER A 167 -9.67 -1.45 6.75
CA SER A 167 -8.75 -2.52 7.17
C SER A 167 -7.31 -2.24 6.77
N PHE A 168 -7.09 -1.74 5.55
CA PHE A 168 -5.76 -1.40 5.05
C PHE A 168 -5.17 -0.18 5.75
N LEU A 169 -5.98 0.84 6.02
CA LEU A 169 -5.53 2.04 6.73
C LEU A 169 -5.11 1.71 8.16
N LEU A 170 -5.91 0.89 8.87
CA LEU A 170 -5.58 0.42 10.22
C LEU A 170 -4.30 -0.43 10.22
N ALA A 171 -4.19 -1.40 9.29
CA ALA A 171 -3.01 -2.26 9.18
C ALA A 171 -1.75 -1.52 8.71
N GLY A 172 -1.92 -0.49 7.86
CA GLY A 172 -0.82 0.31 7.32
C GLY A 172 -0.15 1.20 8.35
N SER A 173 -0.90 1.71 9.31
CA SER A 173 -0.42 2.62 10.35
C SER A 173 0.27 1.90 11.54
N LEU A 174 0.24 0.57 11.57
CA LEU A 174 0.84 -0.21 12.65
C LEU A 174 2.00 -1.08 12.13
N PRO A 175 3.03 -1.36 12.97
CA PRO A 175 4.14 -2.22 12.62
C PRO A 175 3.75 -3.70 12.71
N LEU A 176 2.75 -4.11 11.91
CA LEU A 176 2.28 -5.48 11.84
C LEU A 176 3.23 -6.35 11.01
N ASP A 177 3.16 -7.65 11.26
CA ASP A 177 3.92 -8.66 10.52
C ASP A 177 3.64 -8.61 9.01
N LEU A 178 4.69 -8.82 8.18
CA LEU A 178 4.58 -8.71 6.73
C LEU A 178 3.74 -9.84 6.11
N ASP A 179 3.76 -11.06 6.68
CA ASP A 179 2.93 -12.15 6.18
C ASP A 179 1.46 -11.87 6.46
N PHE A 180 1.18 -11.28 7.62
CA PHE A 180 -0.17 -10.81 7.94
C PHE A 180 -0.63 -9.70 7.00
N LYS A 181 0.19 -8.67 6.74
CA LYS A 181 -0.13 -7.62 5.76
C LYS A 181 -0.34 -8.19 4.35
N GLN A 182 0.46 -9.16 3.94
CA GLN A 182 0.33 -9.83 2.65
C GLN A 182 -0.97 -10.62 2.56
N SER A 183 -1.38 -11.31 3.62
CA SER A 183 -2.66 -12.03 3.66
C SER A 183 -3.86 -11.09 3.56
N LEU A 184 -3.79 -9.92 4.22
CA LEU A 184 -4.82 -8.88 4.07
C LEU A 184 -4.89 -8.38 2.63
N LEU A 185 -3.73 -8.11 2.00
CA LEU A 185 -3.67 -7.62 0.61
C LEU A 185 -4.32 -8.61 -0.37
N ALA A 186 -4.17 -9.91 -0.14
CA ALA A 186 -4.75 -10.97 -0.98
C ALA A 186 -6.25 -11.23 -0.71
N THR A 187 -6.79 -10.76 0.42
CA THR A 187 -8.19 -11.02 0.80
C THR A 187 -9.14 -10.03 0.12
N LEU A 188 -10.17 -10.50 -0.59
CA LEU A 188 -11.11 -9.65 -1.36
C LEU A 188 -12.21 -9.01 -0.49
N SER A 189 -12.57 -9.64 0.63
CA SER A 189 -13.67 -9.16 1.50
C SER A 189 -13.16 -8.20 2.57
N GLU A 190 -13.68 -6.97 2.60
CA GLU A 190 -13.39 -6.00 3.67
C GLU A 190 -13.85 -6.50 5.04
N VAL A 191 -14.95 -7.25 5.09
CA VAL A 191 -15.45 -7.86 6.32
C VAL A 191 -14.41 -8.82 6.89
N ARG A 192 -13.90 -9.75 6.06
CA ARG A 192 -12.88 -10.72 6.48
C ARG A 192 -11.55 -10.05 6.85
N ARG A 193 -11.16 -8.99 6.14
CA ARG A 193 -9.96 -8.22 6.48
C ARG A 193 -10.10 -7.56 7.84
N LEU A 194 -11.25 -6.93 8.14
CA LEU A 194 -11.49 -6.31 9.44
C LEU A 194 -11.59 -7.34 10.57
N GLU A 195 -12.22 -8.50 10.33
CA GLU A 195 -12.22 -9.62 11.29
C GLU A 195 -10.79 -10.04 11.63
N ALA A 196 -9.94 -10.22 10.61
CA ALA A 196 -8.54 -10.60 10.79
C ALA A 196 -7.77 -9.52 11.55
N VAL A 197 -7.97 -8.22 11.22
CA VAL A 197 -7.35 -7.10 11.94
C VAL A 197 -7.79 -7.08 13.40
N VAL A 198 -9.09 -7.18 13.68
CA VAL A 198 -9.61 -7.22 15.06
C VAL A 198 -8.98 -8.38 15.84
N GLY A 199 -8.99 -9.60 15.29
CA GLY A 199 -8.39 -10.76 15.93
C GLY A 199 -6.89 -10.60 16.21
N TYR A 200 -6.15 -10.03 15.26
CA TYR A 200 -4.72 -9.75 15.45
C TYR A 200 -4.49 -8.72 16.57
N LEU A 201 -5.23 -7.61 16.57
CA LEU A 201 -5.10 -6.55 17.56
C LEU A 201 -5.48 -7.05 18.97
N GLU A 202 -6.54 -7.86 19.10
CA GLU A 202 -6.92 -8.49 20.35
C GLU A 202 -5.84 -9.44 20.89
N ALA A 203 -5.18 -10.19 20.02
CA ALA A 203 -4.11 -11.12 20.42
C ALA A 203 -2.86 -10.40 20.93
N VAL A 204 -2.48 -9.25 20.33
CA VAL A 204 -1.25 -8.53 20.72
C VAL A 204 -1.46 -7.57 21.90
N LEU A 205 -2.68 -7.06 22.10
CA LEU A 205 -3.00 -6.03 23.09
C LEU A 205 -2.62 -6.39 24.54
N PRO A 206 -2.85 -7.63 25.04
CA PRO A 206 -2.44 -8.00 26.42
C PRO A 206 -0.93 -7.90 26.63
N GLY A 207 -0.13 -8.25 25.62
CA GLY A 207 1.33 -8.12 25.66
C GLY A 207 1.78 -6.67 25.74
N LEU A 208 1.20 -5.81 24.91
CA LEU A 208 1.50 -4.37 24.88
C LEU A 208 1.12 -3.68 26.20
N ARG A 209 -0.04 -4.02 26.78
CA ARG A 209 -0.45 -3.50 28.09
C ARG A 209 0.53 -3.87 29.19
N ARG A 210 1.07 -5.11 29.20
CA ARG A 210 2.11 -5.54 30.17
C ARG A 210 3.41 -4.76 29.96
N ALA A 211 3.86 -4.64 28.71
CA ALA A 211 5.08 -3.89 28.39
C ALA A 211 4.98 -2.40 28.78
N ALA A 212 3.84 -1.77 28.52
CA ALA A 212 3.58 -0.39 28.91
C ALA A 212 3.64 -0.21 30.43
N LYS A 213 3.02 -1.10 31.22
CA LYS A 213 3.11 -1.06 32.70
C LYS A 213 4.53 -1.19 33.22
N ALA A 214 5.35 -2.04 32.58
CA ALA A 214 6.75 -2.23 33.01
C ALA A 214 7.66 -1.02 32.74
N ARG A 215 7.30 -0.11 31.85
CA ARG A 215 8.04 1.14 31.57
C ARG A 215 7.80 2.24 32.62
N TRP A 216 6.74 2.14 33.43
CA TRP A 216 6.34 3.14 34.42
C TRP A 216 6.66 2.74 35.86
N ASN A 217 7.26 1.56 36.09
CA ASN A 217 7.82 1.08 37.36
C ASN A 217 9.33 1.06 37.33
#